data_514f8e308e6f6a041929e1741a2adfd8
#
_entry.id   514f8e308e6f6a041929e1741a2adfd8
#
_cell.length_a   1.000
_cell.length_b   1.000
_cell.length_c   1.000
_cell.angle_alpha   90.00
_cell.angle_beta   90.00
_cell.angle_gamma   90.00
#
_symmetry.space_group_name_H-M   'P 1'
#
loop_
_entity.id
_entity.type
_entity.pdbx_description
1 polymer ?
#
loop_
_entity_poly.entity_id
_entity_poly.type
_entity_poly.pdbx_seq_one_letter_code
_entity_poly.pdbx_strand_id
1 'polypeptide(L)'
;MKHYFFALLTAMFSLGIALGQSNCSHYYPLVDGANFQYTSYDRKGNEDGKMSYKVTQVNGSGDNVSATMVMQLEDKKGNTYDSEYQVTCDGDKVKIDFKSLMNEQMLRQMGDMEVEVSGTDVELPGNLGVGQELPDGNVSVQMKMGGAMNMNMNVETINRKVEKEETVTTPAGTFECFVVYSETRTKMMMANQTMPSRVWLAKGVGMVKQESYNKKGTLIASMELTAYNQ
;
A
#
# COMPACT_ATOMS: atom_id res chain seq x y z
N MET A 1 3.65 -27.66 69.52
CA MET A 1 4.66 -27.60 68.45
C MET A 1 3.96 -26.97 67.20
N LYS A 2 4.31 -25.77 66.92
CA LYS A 2 3.64 -24.93 65.84
C LYS A 2 4.45 -25.07 64.56
N HIS A 3 3.86 -25.62 63.51
CA HIS A 3 4.44 -25.68 62.18
C HIS A 3 4.06 -24.41 61.42
N TYR A 4 5.00 -23.53 61.13
CA TYR A 4 4.82 -22.41 60.26
C TYR A 4 5.08 -22.88 58.81
N PHE A 5 4.02 -22.88 57.99
CA PHE A 5 4.10 -23.15 56.56
C PHE A 5 4.40 -21.82 55.88
N PHE A 6 5.60 -21.67 55.34
CA PHE A 6 6.06 -20.48 54.60
C PHE A 6 5.67 -20.68 53.16
N ALA A 7 4.55 -20.06 52.72
CA ALA A 7 4.13 -20.03 51.33
C ALA A 7 4.97 -18.98 50.59
N LEU A 8 5.91 -19.46 49.78
CA LEU A 8 6.73 -18.62 48.87
C LEU A 8 5.89 -18.28 47.63
N LEU A 9 5.30 -17.09 47.58
CA LEU A 9 4.55 -16.57 46.44
C LEU A 9 5.55 -16.08 45.41
N THR A 10 5.94 -16.91 44.45
CA THR A 10 6.71 -16.52 43.27
C THR A 10 5.80 -15.74 42.30
N ALA A 11 5.85 -14.41 42.35
CA ALA A 11 5.26 -13.56 41.33
C ALA A 11 6.10 -13.70 40.06
N MET A 12 5.61 -14.47 39.09
CA MET A 12 6.11 -14.41 37.70
C MET A 12 5.75 -13.07 37.10
N PHE A 13 6.70 -12.18 37.08
CA PHE A 13 6.65 -10.97 36.30
C PHE A 13 6.83 -11.37 34.82
N SER A 14 5.73 -11.62 34.12
CA SER A 14 5.74 -11.72 32.67
C SER A 14 6.06 -10.33 32.12
N LEU A 15 7.34 -10.10 31.77
CA LEU A 15 7.69 -8.99 30.91
C LEU A 15 7.03 -9.27 29.54
N GLY A 16 5.84 -8.72 29.35
CA GLY A 16 5.28 -8.55 28.02
C GLY A 16 6.20 -7.60 27.28
N ILE A 17 6.93 -8.12 26.29
CA ILE A 17 7.59 -7.29 25.29
C ILE A 17 6.44 -6.62 24.57
N ALA A 18 6.11 -5.38 24.95
CA ALA A 18 5.30 -4.50 24.13
C ALA A 18 6.14 -4.24 22.87
N LEU A 19 5.90 -5.03 21.83
CA LEU A 19 6.32 -4.68 20.50
C LEU A 19 5.68 -3.31 20.24
N GLY A 20 6.50 -2.28 20.20
CA GLY A 20 6.04 -0.91 19.96
C GLY A 20 5.34 -0.90 18.60
N GLN A 21 4.02 -0.95 18.63
CA GLN A 21 3.22 -0.69 17.43
C GLN A 21 3.56 0.75 17.04
N SER A 22 4.07 0.93 15.83
CA SER A 22 4.22 2.26 15.26
C SER A 22 2.84 2.92 15.27
N ASN A 23 2.72 4.12 15.79
CA ASN A 23 1.47 4.89 15.79
C ASN A 23 1.10 5.40 14.38
N CYS A 24 1.80 4.93 13.35
CA CYS A 24 1.51 5.16 11.96
C CYS A 24 0.11 4.68 11.57
N SER A 25 -0.32 4.95 10.37
CA SER A 25 -1.64 4.53 9.90
C SER A 25 -1.94 3.07 10.24
N HIS A 26 -3.04 2.84 10.92
CA HIS A 26 -3.52 1.49 11.21
C HIS A 26 -3.86 0.68 9.95
N TYR A 27 -3.95 1.34 8.80
CA TYR A 27 -4.26 0.73 7.50
C TYR A 27 -3.04 0.53 6.60
N TYR A 28 -1.84 0.76 7.15
CA TYR A 28 -0.58 0.50 6.45
C TYR A 28 0.48 0.06 7.46
N PRO A 29 0.43 -1.20 7.92
CA PRO A 29 1.32 -1.67 8.98
C PRO A 29 2.76 -1.76 8.48
N LEU A 30 3.67 -1.02 9.13
CA LEU A 30 5.11 -1.05 8.89
C LEU A 30 5.77 -1.96 9.94
N VAL A 31 5.59 -3.27 9.80
CA VAL A 31 6.18 -4.30 10.66
C VAL A 31 7.33 -4.96 9.90
N ASP A 32 8.53 -4.96 10.48
CA ASP A 32 9.70 -5.56 9.82
C ASP A 32 9.51 -7.06 9.59
N GLY A 33 9.78 -7.51 8.37
CA GLY A 33 9.56 -8.89 7.95
C GLY A 33 8.14 -9.23 7.51
N ALA A 34 7.16 -8.33 7.68
CA ALA A 34 5.79 -8.57 7.22
C ALA A 34 5.74 -8.81 5.71
N ASN A 35 4.93 -9.80 5.29
CA ASN A 35 4.74 -10.17 3.90
C ASN A 35 3.27 -10.18 3.54
N PHE A 36 2.95 -9.69 2.35
CA PHE A 36 1.60 -9.66 1.81
C PHE A 36 1.62 -10.18 0.38
N GLN A 37 0.72 -11.10 0.05
CA GLN A 37 0.55 -11.62 -1.29
C GLN A 37 -0.85 -11.30 -1.79
N TYR A 38 -0.92 -10.77 -3.00
CA TYR A 38 -2.16 -10.44 -3.70
C TYR A 38 -2.23 -11.21 -5.01
N THR A 39 -3.44 -11.63 -5.38
CA THR A 39 -3.73 -12.15 -6.71
C THR A 39 -4.62 -11.15 -7.44
N SER A 40 -4.26 -10.79 -8.64
CA SER A 40 -5.05 -9.96 -9.53
C SER A 40 -5.90 -10.82 -10.48
N TYR A 41 -7.09 -10.30 -10.80
CA TYR A 41 -8.05 -10.97 -11.66
C TYR A 41 -8.53 -10.02 -12.75
N ASP A 42 -8.73 -10.56 -13.95
CA ASP A 42 -9.35 -9.85 -15.05
C ASP A 42 -10.87 -9.66 -14.81
N ARG A 43 -11.53 -8.92 -15.72
CA ARG A 43 -12.99 -8.68 -15.65
C ARG A 43 -13.85 -9.95 -15.69
N LYS A 44 -13.30 -11.11 -16.06
CA LYS A 44 -13.98 -12.41 -16.10
C LYS A 44 -13.70 -13.27 -14.87
N GLY A 45 -12.87 -12.76 -13.94
CA GLY A 45 -12.44 -13.50 -12.76
C GLY A 45 -11.29 -14.47 -13.00
N ASN A 46 -10.62 -14.41 -14.15
CA ASN A 46 -9.43 -15.23 -14.38
C ASN A 46 -8.22 -14.56 -13.74
N GLU A 47 -7.32 -15.35 -13.16
CA GLU A 47 -6.05 -14.85 -12.62
C GLU A 47 -5.23 -14.17 -13.74
N ASP A 48 -4.76 -12.95 -13.47
CA ASP A 48 -3.99 -12.12 -14.40
C ASP A 48 -2.56 -11.85 -13.92
N GLY A 49 -2.26 -12.15 -12.65
CA GLY A 49 -0.94 -12.05 -12.05
C GLY A 49 -0.98 -12.07 -10.53
N LYS A 50 0.23 -12.07 -9.93
CA LYS A 50 0.43 -11.99 -8.48
C LYS A 50 1.33 -10.84 -8.12
N MET A 51 1.12 -10.29 -6.94
CA MET A 51 1.96 -9.24 -6.39
C MET A 51 2.28 -9.56 -4.93
N SER A 52 3.56 -9.55 -4.60
CA SER A 52 4.03 -9.79 -3.24
C SER A 52 4.75 -8.54 -2.74
N TYR A 53 4.49 -8.19 -1.48
CA TYR A 53 5.20 -7.12 -0.77
C TYR A 53 5.89 -7.70 0.45
N LYS A 54 7.09 -7.22 0.71
CA LYS A 54 7.81 -7.46 1.95
C LYS A 54 8.24 -6.13 2.56
N VAL A 55 7.91 -5.93 3.83
CA VAL A 55 8.40 -4.80 4.61
C VAL A 55 9.81 -5.12 5.11
N THR A 56 10.76 -4.23 4.85
CA THR A 56 12.15 -4.37 5.27
C THR A 56 12.69 -3.04 5.78
N GLN A 57 13.80 -3.09 6.50
CA GLN A 57 14.53 -1.88 6.94
C GLN A 57 13.64 -0.87 7.68
N VAL A 58 12.83 -1.35 8.62
CA VAL A 58 12.01 -0.46 9.45
C VAL A 58 12.91 0.31 10.39
N ASN A 59 12.90 1.64 10.30
CA ASN A 59 13.70 2.56 11.10
C ASN A 59 12.81 3.59 11.79
N GLY A 60 13.24 4.03 12.97
CA GLY A 60 12.50 5.01 13.77
C GLY A 60 11.50 4.36 14.73
N SER A 61 10.70 5.20 15.39
CA SER A 61 9.68 4.75 16.35
C SER A 61 8.60 5.82 16.53
N GLY A 62 7.44 5.41 17.05
CA GLY A 62 6.30 6.31 17.27
C GLY A 62 5.78 6.89 15.95
N ASP A 63 5.69 8.22 15.91
CA ASP A 63 5.11 8.97 14.79
C ASP A 63 6.10 9.19 13.62
N ASN A 64 7.37 8.77 13.78
CA ASN A 64 8.41 8.94 12.77
C ASN A 64 9.03 7.58 12.45
N VAL A 65 8.41 6.85 11.54
CA VAL A 65 8.87 5.55 11.07
C VAL A 65 9.09 5.59 9.57
N SER A 66 10.16 4.99 9.10
CA SER A 66 10.39 4.73 7.69
C SER A 66 10.60 3.24 7.44
N ALA A 67 10.19 2.76 6.29
CA ALA A 67 10.41 1.39 5.87
C ALA A 67 10.65 1.30 4.37
N THR A 68 11.37 0.25 3.97
CA THR A 68 11.51 -0.13 2.58
C THR A 68 10.49 -1.23 2.27
N MET A 69 9.73 -1.02 1.21
CA MET A 69 8.80 -2.01 0.66
C MET A 69 9.44 -2.66 -0.55
N VAL A 70 9.78 -3.93 -0.45
CA VAL A 70 10.21 -4.74 -1.60
C VAL A 70 8.98 -5.35 -2.24
N MET A 71 8.79 -5.09 -3.51
CA MET A 71 7.64 -5.58 -4.29
C MET A 71 8.12 -6.49 -5.39
N GLN A 72 7.45 -7.62 -5.58
CA GLN A 72 7.61 -8.52 -6.72
C GLN A 72 6.26 -8.67 -7.43
N LEU A 73 6.24 -8.40 -8.72
CA LEU A 73 5.11 -8.62 -9.60
C LEU A 73 5.39 -9.84 -10.47
N GLU A 74 4.46 -10.78 -10.53
CA GLU A 74 4.46 -11.91 -11.46
C GLU A 74 3.27 -11.75 -12.43
N ASP A 75 3.56 -11.69 -13.73
CA ASP A 75 2.53 -11.63 -14.76
C ASP A 75 1.93 -13.03 -15.03
N LYS A 76 0.82 -13.09 -15.76
CA LYS A 76 0.16 -14.35 -16.15
C LYS A 76 1.01 -15.33 -16.98
N LYS A 77 2.18 -14.89 -17.45
CA LYS A 77 3.13 -15.75 -18.17
C LYS A 77 4.24 -16.27 -17.26
N GLY A 78 4.25 -15.87 -15.98
CA GLY A 78 5.27 -16.22 -15.01
C GLY A 78 6.52 -15.34 -15.09
N ASN A 79 6.50 -14.21 -15.82
CA ASN A 79 7.60 -13.26 -15.77
C ASN A 79 7.54 -12.47 -14.46
N THR A 80 8.69 -12.30 -13.81
CA THR A 80 8.79 -11.58 -12.53
C THR A 80 9.49 -10.23 -12.72
N TYR A 81 8.98 -9.22 -12.01
CA TYR A 81 9.51 -7.86 -12.00
C TYR A 81 9.64 -7.40 -10.55
N ASP A 82 10.85 -7.06 -10.14
CA ASP A 82 11.14 -6.62 -8.79
C ASP A 82 11.22 -5.09 -8.74
N SER A 83 10.68 -4.50 -7.69
CA SER A 83 10.74 -3.08 -7.40
C SER A 83 10.86 -2.83 -5.91
N GLU A 84 11.35 -1.67 -5.55
CA GLU A 84 11.53 -1.26 -4.17
C GLU A 84 11.13 0.21 -4.02
N TYR A 85 10.45 0.56 -2.93
CA TYR A 85 10.09 1.93 -2.65
C TYR A 85 10.10 2.24 -1.15
N GLN A 86 10.24 3.52 -0.83
CA GLN A 86 10.28 4.01 0.54
C GLN A 86 8.89 4.47 0.99
N VAL A 87 8.58 4.14 2.24
CA VAL A 87 7.39 4.59 2.93
C VAL A 87 7.80 5.27 4.22
N THR A 88 7.20 6.41 4.50
CA THR A 88 7.44 7.14 5.75
C THR A 88 6.15 7.41 6.48
N CYS A 89 6.22 7.40 7.79
CA CYS A 89 5.19 7.96 8.66
C CYS A 89 5.55 9.39 9.05
N ASP A 90 4.54 10.24 9.06
CA ASP A 90 4.62 11.59 9.60
C ASP A 90 3.38 11.80 10.47
N GLY A 91 3.54 11.66 11.78
CA GLY A 91 2.44 11.56 12.72
C GLY A 91 1.57 10.32 12.48
N ASP A 92 0.28 10.51 12.26
CA ASP A 92 -0.68 9.46 11.99
C ASP A 92 -0.91 9.16 10.49
N LYS A 93 -0.05 9.69 9.61
CA LYS A 93 -0.20 9.59 8.15
C LYS A 93 0.93 8.79 7.53
N VAL A 94 0.57 7.95 6.57
CA VAL A 94 1.52 7.29 5.69
C VAL A 94 1.73 8.12 4.44
N LYS A 95 2.99 8.29 4.05
CA LYS A 95 3.44 8.91 2.81
C LYS A 95 4.25 7.89 2.01
N ILE A 96 3.90 7.73 0.75
CA ILE A 96 4.61 6.87 -0.19
C ILE A 96 5.50 7.74 -1.06
N ASP A 97 6.82 7.50 -0.99
CA ASP A 97 7.77 8.19 -1.88
C ASP A 97 7.72 7.57 -3.29
N PHE A 98 6.95 8.20 -4.17
CA PHE A 98 6.83 7.78 -5.56
C PHE A 98 8.13 7.91 -6.36
N LYS A 99 9.08 8.74 -5.94
CA LYS A 99 10.39 8.83 -6.59
C LYS A 99 11.19 7.57 -6.41
N SER A 100 11.06 6.95 -5.24
CA SER A 100 11.76 5.70 -4.94
C SER A 100 11.25 4.49 -5.75
N LEU A 101 10.02 4.54 -6.30
CA LEU A 101 9.51 3.53 -7.23
C LEU A 101 10.31 3.44 -8.53
N MET A 102 11.02 4.50 -8.88
CA MET A 102 11.91 4.56 -10.04
C MET A 102 13.34 4.28 -9.60
N ASN A 103 13.63 3.01 -9.28
CA ASN A 103 14.96 2.61 -8.85
C ASN A 103 16.02 2.75 -9.97
N GLU A 104 17.29 2.81 -9.60
CA GLU A 104 18.41 2.96 -10.55
C GLU A 104 18.45 1.86 -11.63
N GLN A 105 17.97 0.64 -11.31
CA GLN A 105 17.94 -0.46 -12.27
C GLN A 105 16.90 -0.21 -13.36
N MET A 106 15.74 0.30 -13.00
CA MET A 106 14.68 0.70 -13.93
C MET A 106 15.15 1.88 -14.79
N LEU A 107 15.79 2.89 -14.18
CA LEU A 107 16.40 4.02 -14.90
C LEU A 107 17.49 3.57 -15.87
N ARG A 108 18.37 2.63 -15.49
CA ARG A 108 19.39 2.06 -16.39
C ARG A 108 18.79 1.29 -17.57
N GLN A 109 17.65 0.63 -17.40
CA GLN A 109 16.95 -0.04 -18.51
C GLN A 109 16.33 0.94 -19.50
N MET A 110 16.05 2.16 -19.06
CA MET A 110 15.54 3.25 -19.92
C MET A 110 16.64 3.94 -20.75
N GLY A 111 17.91 3.57 -20.58
CA GLY A 111 19.06 4.12 -21.32
C GLY A 111 19.35 5.56 -20.92
N ASP A 112 19.68 6.41 -21.93
CA ASP A 112 20.01 7.84 -21.72
C ASP A 112 18.80 8.74 -21.45
N MET A 113 17.72 8.19 -20.83
CA MET A 113 16.55 8.97 -20.44
C MET A 113 16.76 9.66 -19.10
N GLU A 114 16.61 10.95 -19.07
CA GLU A 114 16.50 11.73 -17.83
C GLU A 114 15.06 11.67 -17.34
N VAL A 115 14.84 11.16 -16.13
CA VAL A 115 13.52 11.04 -15.52
C VAL A 115 13.43 11.92 -14.28
N GLU A 116 12.45 12.80 -14.26
CA GLU A 116 12.13 13.64 -13.11
C GLU A 116 10.74 13.30 -12.59
N VAL A 117 10.65 12.94 -11.29
CA VAL A 117 9.39 12.68 -10.60
C VAL A 117 9.14 13.77 -9.59
N SER A 118 7.95 14.35 -9.64
CA SER A 118 7.48 15.40 -8.73
C SER A 118 6.01 15.17 -8.38
N GLY A 119 5.51 15.88 -7.37
CA GLY A 119 4.10 15.81 -6.97
C GLY A 119 3.91 15.81 -5.47
N THR A 120 2.68 15.50 -5.07
CA THR A 120 2.27 15.34 -3.67
C THR A 120 2.08 13.87 -3.36
N ASP A 121 2.53 13.47 -2.18
CA ASP A 121 2.33 12.10 -1.70
C ASP A 121 0.84 11.79 -1.54
N VAL A 122 0.47 10.51 -1.73
CA VAL A 122 -0.86 10.04 -1.37
C VAL A 122 -0.88 9.75 0.12
N GLU A 123 -1.59 10.58 0.87
CA GLU A 123 -1.73 10.42 2.31
C GLU A 123 -2.85 9.43 2.66
N LEU A 124 -2.59 8.57 3.64
CA LEU A 124 -3.59 7.70 4.26
C LEU A 124 -3.62 7.98 5.78
N PRO A 125 -4.71 8.60 6.30
CA PRO A 125 -4.83 8.88 7.74
C PRO A 125 -4.84 7.61 8.59
N GLY A 126 -4.37 7.71 9.81
CA GLY A 126 -4.35 6.63 10.79
C GLY A 126 -5.73 6.14 11.22
N ASN A 127 -6.74 6.99 11.12
CA ASN A 127 -8.13 6.65 11.40
C ASN A 127 -9.03 7.04 10.24
N LEU A 128 -9.93 6.14 9.89
CA LEU A 128 -10.94 6.35 8.85
C LEU A 128 -12.33 6.38 9.47
N GLY A 129 -13.23 7.15 8.84
CA GLY A 129 -14.65 7.23 9.22
C GLY A 129 -15.54 7.36 7.99
N VAL A 130 -16.69 6.70 7.99
CA VAL A 130 -17.66 6.77 6.88
C VAL A 130 -18.06 8.22 6.59
N GLY A 131 -17.99 8.59 5.31
CA GLY A 131 -18.27 9.95 4.84
C GLY A 131 -17.04 10.87 4.83
N GLN A 132 -15.90 10.45 5.40
CA GLN A 132 -14.68 11.24 5.42
C GLN A 132 -14.13 11.38 3.99
N GLU A 133 -13.81 12.62 3.61
CA GLU A 133 -13.05 12.95 2.42
C GLU A 133 -11.55 12.88 2.74
N LEU A 134 -10.77 12.32 1.82
CA LEU A 134 -9.33 12.17 1.96
C LEU A 134 -8.61 13.12 1.00
N PRO A 135 -7.41 13.62 1.36
CA PRO A 135 -6.65 14.49 0.47
C PRO A 135 -6.37 13.86 -0.88
N ASP A 136 -6.42 14.66 -1.94
CA ASP A 136 -6.01 14.25 -3.27
C ASP A 136 -4.50 14.07 -3.35
N GLY A 137 -4.04 13.23 -4.27
CA GLY A 137 -2.63 13.02 -4.57
C GLY A 137 -2.34 13.29 -6.04
N ASN A 138 -1.13 13.72 -6.33
CA ASN A 138 -0.66 13.99 -7.70
C ASN A 138 0.78 13.52 -7.86
N VAL A 139 1.06 12.79 -8.94
CA VAL A 139 2.42 12.41 -9.34
C VAL A 139 2.62 12.83 -10.78
N SER A 140 3.67 13.62 -11.04
CA SER A 140 4.09 14.04 -12.37
C SER A 140 5.44 13.38 -12.70
N VAL A 141 5.51 12.69 -13.82
CA VAL A 141 6.73 12.06 -14.33
C VAL A 141 7.09 12.74 -15.66
N GLN A 142 8.26 13.36 -15.70
CA GLN A 142 8.83 13.95 -16.91
C GLN A 142 9.97 13.05 -17.38
N MET A 143 9.92 12.63 -18.63
CA MET A 143 10.95 11.82 -19.26
C MET A 143 11.52 12.57 -20.46
N LYS A 144 12.84 12.77 -20.47
CA LYS A 144 13.56 13.42 -21.56
C LYS A 144 14.44 12.38 -22.27
N MET A 145 14.24 12.20 -23.55
CA MET A 145 15.03 11.31 -24.39
C MET A 145 15.93 12.14 -25.34
N GLY A 146 17.24 12.02 -25.17
CA GLY A 146 18.25 12.41 -26.16
C GLY A 146 18.01 13.74 -26.92
N GLY A 147 17.58 14.79 -26.23
CA GLY A 147 17.53 16.18 -26.75
C GLY A 147 16.31 16.54 -27.58
N ALA A 148 15.41 15.66 -27.97
CA ALA A 148 14.31 15.98 -28.86
C ALA A 148 12.91 15.54 -28.43
N MET A 149 12.77 14.59 -27.51
CA MET A 149 11.47 14.08 -27.07
C MET A 149 11.30 14.26 -25.56
N ASN A 150 10.33 15.09 -25.17
CA ASN A 150 9.86 15.19 -23.78
C ASN A 150 8.52 14.49 -23.66
N MET A 151 8.42 13.51 -22.79
CA MET A 151 7.17 12.85 -22.47
C MET A 151 6.79 13.19 -21.03
N ASN A 152 5.59 13.72 -20.85
CA ASN A 152 5.05 14.05 -19.54
C ASN A 152 3.88 13.12 -19.25
N MET A 153 3.92 12.47 -18.09
CA MET A 153 2.81 11.70 -17.53
C MET A 153 2.39 12.36 -16.22
N ASN A 154 1.11 12.63 -16.08
CA ASN A 154 0.53 13.10 -14.83
C ASN A 154 -0.52 12.10 -14.34
N VAL A 155 -0.40 11.68 -13.07
CA VAL A 155 -1.32 10.77 -12.40
C VAL A 155 -1.90 11.50 -11.20
N GLU A 156 -3.19 11.77 -11.24
CA GLU A 156 -3.95 12.41 -10.17
C GLU A 156 -4.84 11.34 -9.51
N THR A 157 -4.79 11.22 -8.19
CA THR A 157 -5.73 10.41 -7.40
C THR A 157 -6.65 11.37 -6.66
N ILE A 158 -7.91 11.44 -7.07
CA ILE A 158 -8.86 12.47 -6.66
C ILE A 158 -10.19 11.89 -6.25
N ASN A 159 -11.09 12.74 -5.72
CA ASN A 159 -12.43 12.37 -5.27
C ASN A 159 -12.39 11.22 -4.24
N ARG A 160 -11.39 11.26 -3.36
CA ARG A 160 -11.11 10.21 -2.37
C ARG A 160 -12.09 10.33 -1.21
N LYS A 161 -12.85 9.27 -0.95
CA LYS A 161 -13.86 9.26 0.11
C LYS A 161 -14.04 7.88 0.72
N VAL A 162 -14.21 7.82 2.03
CA VAL A 162 -14.63 6.62 2.74
C VAL A 162 -16.14 6.45 2.53
N GLU A 163 -16.54 5.45 1.72
CA GLU A 163 -17.95 5.25 1.35
C GLU A 163 -18.75 4.51 2.44
N LYS A 164 -18.17 3.46 3.01
CA LYS A 164 -18.85 2.55 3.95
C LYS A 164 -17.86 1.67 4.71
N GLU A 165 -18.39 0.98 5.72
CA GLU A 165 -17.77 -0.20 6.31
C GLU A 165 -18.37 -1.47 5.71
N GLU A 166 -17.56 -2.51 5.52
CA GLU A 166 -18.00 -3.77 4.94
C GLU A 166 -17.08 -4.93 5.38
N THR A 167 -17.69 -6.05 5.70
CA THR A 167 -16.93 -7.29 5.96
C THR A 167 -16.65 -7.99 4.64
N VAL A 168 -15.38 -8.33 4.39
CA VAL A 168 -14.92 -8.96 3.15
C VAL A 168 -14.18 -10.25 3.48
N THR A 169 -14.48 -11.31 2.74
CA THR A 169 -13.76 -12.58 2.80
C THR A 169 -12.89 -12.75 1.56
N THR A 170 -11.60 -13.02 1.77
CA THR A 170 -10.62 -13.35 0.74
C THR A 170 -9.97 -14.69 1.08
N PRO A 171 -9.11 -15.27 0.24
CA PRO A 171 -8.34 -16.46 0.59
C PRO A 171 -7.47 -16.31 1.86
N ALA A 172 -7.07 -15.08 2.21
CA ALA A 172 -6.28 -14.80 3.41
C ALA A 172 -7.12 -14.75 4.70
N GLY A 173 -8.45 -14.64 4.61
CA GLY A 173 -9.34 -14.58 5.79
C GLY A 173 -10.54 -13.66 5.60
N THR A 174 -11.21 -13.37 6.72
CA THR A 174 -12.37 -12.46 6.77
C THR A 174 -11.99 -11.22 7.56
N PHE A 175 -12.29 -10.04 7.01
CA PHE A 175 -11.82 -8.75 7.50
C PHE A 175 -12.94 -7.72 7.54
N GLU A 176 -12.98 -6.94 8.62
CA GLU A 176 -13.79 -5.72 8.70
C GLU A 176 -13.01 -4.57 8.06
N CYS A 177 -13.56 -3.96 7.02
CA CYS A 177 -12.87 -3.01 6.17
C CYS A 177 -13.62 -1.69 6.06
N PHE A 178 -12.89 -0.58 5.99
CA PHE A 178 -13.37 0.64 5.37
C PHE A 178 -13.19 0.57 3.85
N VAL A 179 -14.20 0.98 3.11
CA VAL A 179 -14.16 1.06 1.64
C VAL A 179 -13.89 2.48 1.23
N VAL A 180 -12.74 2.70 0.61
CA VAL A 180 -12.32 4.00 0.09
C VAL A 180 -12.53 4.03 -1.43
N TYR A 181 -13.37 4.93 -1.89
CA TYR A 181 -13.52 5.27 -3.29
C TYR A 181 -12.45 6.29 -3.70
N SER A 182 -11.97 6.19 -4.93
CA SER A 182 -11.12 7.20 -5.57
C SER A 182 -11.22 7.13 -7.09
N GLU A 183 -10.78 8.19 -7.76
CA GLU A 183 -10.59 8.21 -9.21
C GLU A 183 -9.12 8.46 -9.52
N THR A 184 -8.50 7.57 -10.30
CA THR A 184 -7.18 7.82 -10.87
C THR A 184 -7.33 8.42 -12.26
N ARG A 185 -6.82 9.62 -12.44
CA ARG A 185 -6.74 10.32 -13.74
C ARG A 185 -5.32 10.30 -14.22
N THR A 186 -5.09 9.62 -15.34
CA THR A 186 -3.79 9.59 -16.00
C THR A 186 -3.86 10.45 -17.27
N LYS A 187 -2.97 11.43 -17.35
CA LYS A 187 -2.75 12.25 -18.54
C LYS A 187 -1.37 11.93 -19.09
N MET A 188 -1.30 11.43 -20.31
CA MET A 188 -0.06 11.13 -21.00
C MET A 188 -0.19 11.57 -22.46
N MET A 189 0.60 12.56 -22.89
CA MET A 189 0.54 13.16 -24.22
C MET A 189 -0.91 13.61 -24.57
N MET A 190 -1.56 12.94 -25.53
CA MET A 190 -2.92 13.24 -25.98
C MET A 190 -3.97 12.31 -25.36
N ALA A 191 -3.56 11.33 -24.56
CA ALA A 191 -4.44 10.37 -23.92
C ALA A 191 -4.80 10.81 -22.49
N ASN A 192 -6.09 10.87 -22.21
CA ASN A 192 -6.64 11.10 -20.87
C ASN A 192 -7.49 9.91 -20.47
N GLN A 193 -7.10 9.23 -19.41
CA GLN A 193 -7.86 8.12 -18.85
C GLN A 193 -8.29 8.46 -17.44
N THR A 194 -9.53 8.11 -17.09
CA THR A 194 -10.03 8.15 -15.71
C THR A 194 -10.51 6.76 -15.36
N MET A 195 -10.05 6.26 -14.22
CA MET A 195 -10.35 4.93 -13.72
C MET A 195 -10.82 5.05 -12.26
N PRO A 196 -12.14 4.90 -12.02
CA PRO A 196 -12.65 4.78 -10.67
C PRO A 196 -12.17 3.48 -10.02
N SER A 197 -11.93 3.53 -8.71
CA SER A 197 -11.52 2.37 -7.93
C SER A 197 -12.14 2.38 -6.53
N ARG A 198 -12.22 1.21 -5.91
CA ARG A 198 -12.51 1.00 -4.49
C ARG A 198 -11.42 0.16 -3.88
N VAL A 199 -10.99 0.55 -2.71
CA VAL A 199 -9.99 -0.16 -1.90
C VAL A 199 -10.62 -0.48 -0.56
N TRP A 200 -10.55 -1.74 -0.15
CA TRP A 200 -10.96 -2.24 1.15
C TRP A 200 -9.75 -2.28 2.07
N LEU A 201 -9.79 -1.49 3.12
CA LEU A 201 -8.70 -1.31 4.09
C LEU A 201 -9.10 -1.90 5.44
N ALA A 202 -8.41 -2.91 5.89
CA ALA A 202 -8.59 -3.52 7.21
C ALA A 202 -7.56 -2.98 8.20
N LYS A 203 -8.01 -2.67 9.41
CA LYS A 203 -7.16 -2.19 10.49
C LYS A 203 -6.13 -3.27 10.88
N GLY A 204 -4.85 -2.90 10.95
CA GLY A 204 -3.75 -3.81 11.27
C GLY A 204 -3.27 -4.68 10.11
N VAL A 205 -3.96 -4.69 8.96
CA VAL A 205 -3.63 -5.51 7.78
C VAL A 205 -3.29 -4.64 6.56
N GLY A 206 -4.03 -3.55 6.36
CA GLY A 206 -3.89 -2.72 5.17
C GLY A 206 -4.90 -3.07 4.08
N MET A 207 -4.47 -3.02 2.83
CA MET A 207 -5.35 -3.36 1.69
C MET A 207 -5.67 -4.86 1.71
N VAL A 208 -6.96 -5.18 1.67
CA VAL A 208 -7.48 -6.55 1.61
C VAL A 208 -8.00 -6.87 0.21
N LYS A 209 -8.62 -5.88 -0.43
CA LYS A 209 -9.20 -5.99 -1.76
C LYS A 209 -9.12 -4.64 -2.47
N GLN A 210 -8.98 -4.69 -3.79
CA GLN A 210 -9.14 -3.54 -4.68
C GLN A 210 -9.98 -3.93 -5.88
N GLU A 211 -10.82 -3.01 -6.33
CA GLU A 211 -11.58 -3.13 -7.58
C GLU A 211 -11.37 -1.89 -8.43
N SER A 212 -11.16 -2.09 -9.72
CA SER A 212 -11.01 -1.02 -10.71
C SER A 212 -12.14 -1.08 -11.72
N TYR A 213 -12.66 0.09 -12.09
CA TYR A 213 -13.83 0.21 -12.95
C TYR A 213 -13.52 1.09 -14.15
N ASN A 214 -14.25 0.87 -15.24
CA ASN A 214 -14.28 1.84 -16.35
C ASN A 214 -15.21 3.01 -16.01
N LYS A 215 -15.21 4.05 -16.86
CA LYS A 215 -16.08 5.23 -16.70
C LYS A 215 -17.59 4.93 -16.66
N LYS A 216 -18.01 3.75 -17.08
CA LYS A 216 -19.41 3.31 -17.04
C LYS A 216 -19.75 2.51 -15.78
N GLY A 217 -18.80 2.39 -14.83
CA GLY A 217 -18.96 1.62 -13.60
C GLY A 217 -18.86 0.09 -13.79
N THR A 218 -18.38 -0.40 -14.94
CA THR A 218 -18.16 -1.82 -15.15
C THR A 218 -16.81 -2.23 -14.56
N LEU A 219 -16.78 -3.30 -13.78
CA LEU A 219 -15.55 -3.90 -13.24
C LEU A 219 -14.62 -4.31 -14.40
N ILE A 220 -13.36 -3.90 -14.33
CA ILE A 220 -12.33 -4.23 -15.32
C ILE A 220 -11.20 -5.07 -14.75
N ALA A 221 -10.92 -4.94 -13.47
CA ALA A 221 -9.93 -5.74 -12.75
C ALA A 221 -10.25 -5.74 -11.25
N SER A 222 -9.83 -6.77 -10.56
CA SER A 222 -9.80 -6.81 -9.09
C SER A 222 -8.49 -7.39 -8.59
N MET A 223 -8.18 -7.12 -7.32
CA MET A 223 -7.03 -7.66 -6.61
C MET A 223 -7.47 -8.03 -5.21
N GLU A 224 -7.05 -9.19 -4.71
CA GLU A 224 -7.41 -9.68 -3.38
C GLU A 224 -6.18 -10.17 -2.63
N LEU A 225 -6.16 -9.91 -1.33
CA LEU A 225 -5.15 -10.46 -0.41
C LEU A 225 -5.34 -11.98 -0.32
N THR A 226 -4.33 -12.74 -0.75
CA THR A 226 -4.38 -14.22 -0.77
C THR A 226 -3.55 -14.86 0.31
N ALA A 227 -2.53 -14.16 0.82
CA ALA A 227 -1.79 -14.57 2.01
C ALA A 227 -1.16 -13.34 2.68
N TYR A 228 -0.98 -13.37 3.99
CA TYR A 228 -0.17 -12.40 4.71
C TYR A 228 0.41 -13.02 5.98
N ASN A 229 1.56 -12.47 6.41
CA ASN A 229 2.24 -12.79 7.66
C ASN A 229 2.84 -11.50 8.22
N GLN A 230 2.65 -11.26 9.53
CA GLN A 230 3.19 -10.10 10.28
C GLN A 230 4.00 -10.57 11.48
#